data_f5d299d8c374d728bb4b20f1e9769463
#
_entry.id   f5d299d8c374d728bb4b20f1e9769463
#
_cell.length_a   1.000
_cell.length_b   1.000
_cell.length_c   1.000
_cell.angle_alpha   90.00
_cell.angle_beta   90.00
_cell.angle_gamma   90.00
#
_symmetry.space_group_name_H-M   'P 1'
#
loop_
_entity.id
_entity.type
_entity.pdbx_description
1 polymer ?
#
loop_
_entity_poly.entity_id
_entity_poly.type
_entity_poly.pdbx_seq_one_letter_code
_entity_poly.pdbx_strand_id
1 'polypeptide(L)'
;LLGVFVFARRRLPAEALLAVYAAVSATLVAGILVWPVFPTAYDAQTGLTLFKKISEFVFIAGMAVALVLLLRVRRSAFDRRTGFLLGGSILATMVSEICFVLYTDPTGPFNQLGHFAKLASFYLIYRAIIAVGLRNPYTGLFRQVAASRAPVAAFRRR
;
A
#
# COMPACT_ATOMS: atom_id res chain seq x y z
N LEU A 1 3.85 -0.33 0.96
CA LEU A 1 4.04 -1.71 0.49
C LEU A 1 5.49 -2.18 0.57
N LEU A 2 6.48 -1.42 0.06
CA LEU A 2 7.90 -1.78 0.18
C LEU A 2 8.34 -1.97 1.63
N GLY A 3 7.84 -1.15 2.57
CA GLY A 3 8.12 -1.28 4.00
C GLY A 3 7.70 -2.64 4.58
N VAL A 4 6.59 -3.21 4.13
CA VAL A 4 6.11 -4.53 4.58
C VAL A 4 7.09 -5.64 4.17
N PHE A 5 7.68 -5.58 2.98
CA PHE A 5 8.65 -6.58 2.52
C PHE A 5 9.99 -6.46 3.24
N VAL A 6 10.44 -5.25 3.54
CA VAL A 6 11.66 -5.00 4.33
C VAL A 6 11.45 -5.48 5.78
N PHE A 7 10.29 -5.22 6.38
CA PHE A 7 9.91 -5.66 7.71
C PHE A 7 9.87 -7.19 7.83
N ALA A 8 9.27 -7.89 6.87
CA ALA A 8 9.20 -9.35 6.86
C ALA A 8 10.58 -10.02 6.83
N ARG A 9 11.59 -9.36 6.24
CA ARG A 9 12.95 -9.91 6.11
C ARG A 9 13.89 -9.57 7.28
N ARG A 10 13.68 -8.45 8.00
CA ARG A 10 14.63 -7.95 9.01
C ARG A 10 14.07 -7.82 10.42
N ARG A 11 12.85 -8.23 10.75
CA ARG A 11 12.23 -8.09 12.08
C ARG A 11 12.45 -6.72 12.72
N LEU A 12 12.33 -5.64 11.95
CA LEU A 12 12.42 -4.29 12.48
C LEU A 12 11.23 -4.04 13.44
N PRO A 13 11.44 -3.43 14.61
CA PRO A 13 10.34 -3.12 15.51
C PRO A 13 9.36 -2.16 14.82
N ALA A 14 8.07 -2.44 14.95
CA ALA A 14 7.02 -1.64 14.30
C ALA A 14 7.10 -0.16 14.70
N GLU A 15 7.48 0.12 15.94
CA GLU A 15 7.66 1.46 16.48
C GLU A 15 8.77 2.24 15.76
N ALA A 16 9.90 1.60 15.46
CA ALA A 16 10.98 2.25 14.72
C ALA A 16 10.55 2.58 13.28
N LEU A 17 9.81 1.69 12.64
CA LEU A 17 9.28 1.94 11.30
C LEU A 17 8.28 3.12 11.32
N LEU A 18 7.39 3.15 12.30
CA LEU A 18 6.42 4.24 12.48
C LEU A 18 7.13 5.57 12.74
N ALA A 19 8.17 5.58 13.60
CA ALA A 19 8.97 6.78 13.88
C ALA A 19 9.67 7.30 12.62
N VAL A 20 10.26 6.41 11.81
CA VAL A 20 10.89 6.81 10.53
C VAL A 20 9.86 7.41 9.57
N TYR A 21 8.68 6.77 9.42
CA TYR A 21 7.61 7.33 8.60
C TYR A 21 7.13 8.69 9.08
N ALA A 22 6.94 8.85 10.39
CA ALA A 22 6.53 10.11 10.99
C ALA A 22 7.58 11.20 10.78
N ALA A 23 8.87 10.90 10.98
CA ALA A 23 9.95 11.84 10.76
C ALA A 23 10.06 12.28 9.29
N VAL A 24 10.02 11.34 8.35
CA VAL A 24 10.04 11.64 6.91
C VAL A 24 8.83 12.48 6.51
N SER A 25 7.64 12.11 6.98
CA SER A 25 6.42 12.87 6.68
C SER A 25 6.47 14.29 7.25
N ALA A 26 6.91 14.45 8.50
CA ALA A 26 7.05 15.76 9.13
C ALA A 26 8.08 16.64 8.40
N THR A 27 9.22 16.07 7.97
CA THR A 27 10.24 16.77 7.20
C THR A 27 9.70 17.25 5.84
N LEU A 28 8.95 16.39 5.13
CA LEU A 28 8.33 16.74 3.85
C LEU A 28 7.30 17.87 4.03
N VAL A 29 6.42 17.74 5.02
CA VAL A 29 5.41 18.77 5.33
C VAL A 29 6.07 20.09 5.70
N ALA A 30 7.10 20.08 6.54
CA ALA A 30 7.86 21.27 6.89
C ALA A 30 8.56 21.91 5.66
N GLY A 31 9.13 21.07 4.76
CA GLY A 31 9.74 21.52 3.52
C GLY A 31 8.77 22.17 2.54
N ILE A 32 7.48 21.81 2.60
CA ILE A 32 6.43 22.39 1.76
C ILE A 32 5.83 23.64 2.38
N LEU A 33 5.54 23.63 3.70
CA LEU A 33 4.74 24.66 4.35
C LEU A 33 5.59 25.76 5.02
N VAL A 34 6.75 25.39 5.56
CA VAL A 34 7.59 26.30 6.37
C VAL A 34 8.78 26.83 5.56
N TRP A 35 9.47 25.95 4.88
CA TRP A 35 10.58 26.30 4.00
C TRP A 35 10.15 25.99 2.56
N PRO A 36 9.88 26.99 1.70
CA PRO A 36 9.47 26.75 0.32
C PRO A 36 10.64 26.25 -0.54
N VAL A 37 11.23 25.13 -0.12
CA VAL A 37 12.34 24.45 -0.81
C VAL A 37 11.82 23.49 -1.86
N PHE A 38 10.52 23.17 -1.80
CA PHE A 38 9.93 22.18 -2.68
C PHE A 38 9.75 22.78 -4.08
N PRO A 39 10.25 22.11 -5.14
CA PRO A 39 10.10 22.61 -6.50
C PRO A 39 8.63 22.68 -6.91
N THR A 40 8.28 23.70 -7.69
CA THR A 40 6.92 23.83 -8.24
C THR A 40 6.55 22.61 -9.09
N ALA A 41 5.36 22.06 -8.82
CA ALA A 41 4.86 20.86 -9.53
C ALA A 41 4.12 21.23 -10.82
N TYR A 42 3.50 22.41 -10.87
CA TYR A 42 2.72 22.91 -12.00
C TYR A 42 3.00 24.40 -12.21
N ASP A 43 3.17 24.80 -13.45
CA ASP A 43 3.32 26.18 -13.89
C ASP A 43 2.17 26.52 -14.83
N ALA A 44 1.54 27.69 -14.66
CA ALA A 44 0.37 28.06 -15.44
C ALA A 44 0.67 28.29 -16.93
N GLN A 45 1.94 28.57 -17.29
CA GLN A 45 2.35 28.82 -18.67
C GLN A 45 2.92 27.58 -19.35
N THR A 46 3.68 26.77 -18.63
CA THR A 46 4.39 25.60 -19.19
C THR A 46 3.76 24.24 -18.81
N GLY A 47 2.76 24.25 -17.93
CA GLY A 47 2.07 23.04 -17.47
C GLY A 47 2.85 22.26 -16.42
N LEU A 48 2.86 20.93 -16.52
CA LEU A 48 3.57 20.05 -15.59
C LEU A 48 5.09 20.23 -15.67
N THR A 49 5.72 20.52 -14.55
CA THR A 49 7.17 20.68 -14.45
C THR A 49 7.90 19.35 -14.62
N LEU A 50 9.16 19.41 -15.03
CA LEU A 50 10.03 18.24 -15.14
C LEU A 50 10.15 17.50 -13.80
N PHE A 51 10.23 18.24 -12.69
CA PHE A 51 10.26 17.67 -11.35
C PHE A 51 9.03 16.79 -11.09
N LYS A 52 7.82 17.27 -11.40
CA LYS A 52 6.57 16.52 -11.24
C LYS A 52 6.60 15.25 -12.08
N LYS A 53 6.97 15.34 -13.35
CA LYS A 53 7.04 14.18 -14.26
C LYS A 53 8.03 13.12 -13.76
N ILE A 54 9.22 13.52 -13.36
CA ILE A 54 10.25 12.60 -12.85
C ILE A 54 9.76 11.92 -11.55
N SER A 55 9.17 12.67 -10.61
CA SER A 55 8.65 12.08 -9.37
C SER A 55 7.57 11.04 -9.63
N GLU A 56 6.64 11.27 -10.55
CA GLU A 56 5.61 10.29 -10.92
C GLU A 56 6.24 9.01 -11.52
N PHE A 57 7.23 9.14 -12.41
CA PHE A 57 7.93 7.96 -12.95
C PHE A 57 8.68 7.18 -11.88
N VAL A 58 9.28 7.85 -10.90
CA VAL A 58 9.92 7.18 -9.75
C VAL A 58 8.87 6.42 -8.93
N PHE A 59 7.68 6.99 -8.69
CA PHE A 59 6.58 6.31 -8.02
C PHE A 59 6.09 5.09 -8.82
N ILE A 60 5.90 5.22 -10.13
CA ILE A 60 5.50 4.11 -11.01
C ILE A 60 6.54 2.98 -10.96
N ALA A 61 7.82 3.32 -11.04
CA ALA A 61 8.90 2.33 -10.93
C ALA A 61 8.91 1.62 -9.57
N GLY A 62 8.73 2.36 -8.47
CA GLY A 62 8.58 1.80 -7.13
C GLY A 62 7.37 0.87 -7.01
N MET A 63 6.23 1.22 -7.61
CA MET A 63 5.03 0.37 -7.65
C MET A 63 5.26 -0.88 -8.50
N ALA A 64 5.98 -0.78 -9.63
CA ALA A 64 6.33 -1.94 -10.45
C ALA A 64 7.21 -2.93 -9.67
N VAL A 65 8.23 -2.43 -8.94
CA VAL A 65 9.04 -3.27 -8.05
C VAL A 65 8.19 -3.92 -6.98
N ALA A 66 7.29 -3.18 -6.33
CA ALA A 66 6.37 -3.71 -5.32
C ALA A 66 5.46 -4.81 -5.90
N LEU A 67 4.96 -4.64 -7.13
CA LEU A 67 4.15 -5.64 -7.83
C LEU A 67 4.96 -6.91 -8.11
N VAL A 68 6.18 -6.79 -8.62
CA VAL A 68 7.08 -7.94 -8.87
C VAL A 68 7.37 -8.69 -7.57
N LEU A 69 7.67 -7.99 -6.48
CA LEU A 69 7.88 -8.59 -5.17
C LEU A 69 6.62 -9.31 -4.67
N LEU A 70 5.45 -8.69 -4.82
CA LEU A 70 4.18 -9.31 -4.46
C LEU A 70 3.95 -10.60 -5.24
N LEU A 71 4.19 -10.61 -6.54
CA LEU A 71 4.01 -11.79 -7.39
C LEU A 71 4.96 -12.93 -7.02
N ARG A 72 6.21 -12.60 -6.61
CA ARG A 72 7.19 -13.59 -6.14
C ARG A 72 6.82 -14.22 -4.80
N VAL A 73 6.28 -13.42 -3.87
CA VAL A 73 6.00 -13.85 -2.48
C VAL A 73 4.56 -14.37 -2.32
N ARG A 74 3.65 -14.01 -3.24
CA ARG A 74 2.20 -14.29 -3.15
C ARG A 74 1.84 -15.73 -2.82
N ARG A 75 2.58 -16.69 -3.38
CA ARG A 75 2.26 -18.13 -3.22
C ARG A 75 2.50 -18.67 -1.80
N SER A 76 3.38 -18.03 -1.03
CA SER A 76 3.78 -18.47 0.31
C SER A 76 3.21 -17.62 1.46
N ALA A 77 2.91 -16.33 1.21
CA ALA A 77 2.58 -15.40 2.27
C ALA A 77 1.10 -14.96 2.30
N PHE A 78 0.41 -14.97 1.17
CA PHE A 78 -0.95 -14.45 1.06
C PHE A 78 -1.92 -15.45 0.45
N ASP A 79 -3.15 -15.47 0.99
CA ASP A 79 -4.29 -16.10 0.33
C ASP A 79 -4.49 -15.51 -1.08
N ARG A 80 -4.95 -16.36 -2.01
CA ARG A 80 -5.12 -15.98 -3.41
C ARG A 80 -5.96 -14.71 -3.59
N ARG A 81 -7.05 -14.58 -2.82
CA ARG A 81 -7.93 -13.40 -2.84
C ARG A 81 -7.22 -12.13 -2.40
N THR A 82 -6.51 -12.18 -1.27
CA THR A 82 -5.73 -11.05 -0.75
C THR A 82 -4.65 -10.62 -1.73
N GLY A 83 -3.95 -11.60 -2.33
CA GLY A 83 -2.94 -11.31 -3.35
C GLY A 83 -3.50 -10.61 -4.59
N PHE A 84 -4.72 -10.99 -5.05
CA PHE A 84 -5.39 -10.29 -6.15
C PHE A 84 -5.83 -8.86 -5.78
N LEU A 85 -6.37 -8.66 -4.58
CA LEU A 85 -6.77 -7.33 -4.12
C LEU A 85 -5.57 -6.39 -3.99
N LEU A 86 -4.46 -6.85 -3.42
CA LEU A 86 -3.22 -6.07 -3.32
C LEU A 86 -2.61 -5.79 -4.70
N GLY A 87 -2.53 -6.79 -5.57
CA GLY A 87 -2.03 -6.61 -6.94
C GLY A 87 -2.89 -5.64 -7.74
N GLY A 88 -4.21 -5.79 -7.65
CA GLY A 88 -5.16 -4.87 -8.29
C GLY A 88 -5.04 -3.43 -7.77
N SER A 89 -4.79 -3.24 -6.46
CA SER A 89 -4.58 -1.90 -5.91
C SER A 89 -3.30 -1.26 -6.42
N ILE A 90 -2.21 -2.03 -6.55
CA ILE A 90 -0.96 -1.52 -7.12
C ILE A 90 -1.16 -1.12 -8.59
N LEU A 91 -1.82 -1.96 -9.38
CA LEU A 91 -2.12 -1.65 -10.78
C LEU A 91 -3.00 -0.41 -10.92
N ALA A 92 -4.06 -0.28 -10.12
CA ALA A 92 -4.93 0.89 -10.12
C ALA A 92 -4.15 2.16 -9.73
N THR A 93 -3.21 2.07 -8.77
CA THR A 93 -2.31 3.18 -8.43
C THR A 93 -1.41 3.54 -9.61
N MET A 94 -0.79 2.57 -10.27
CA MET A 94 0.06 2.84 -11.45
C MET A 94 -0.72 3.52 -12.57
N VAL A 95 -1.96 3.09 -12.86
CA VAL A 95 -2.84 3.75 -13.82
C VAL A 95 -3.13 5.19 -13.39
N SER A 96 -3.39 5.43 -12.12
CA SER A 96 -3.58 6.78 -11.57
C SER A 96 -2.36 7.68 -11.82
N GLU A 97 -1.15 7.21 -11.51
CA GLU A 97 0.08 8.00 -11.71
C GLU A 97 0.34 8.28 -13.20
N ILE A 98 0.06 7.31 -14.09
CA ILE A 98 0.14 7.52 -15.54
C ILE A 98 -0.83 8.62 -15.98
N CYS A 99 -2.07 8.61 -15.50
CA CYS A 99 -3.04 9.66 -15.79
C CYS A 99 -2.53 11.04 -15.30
N PHE A 100 -1.85 11.08 -14.13
CA PHE A 100 -1.27 12.31 -13.59
C PHE A 100 0.00 12.79 -14.32
N VAL A 101 0.64 11.96 -15.10
CA VAL A 101 1.70 12.39 -16.03
C VAL A 101 1.11 12.94 -17.33
N LEU A 102 -0.01 12.39 -17.79
CA LEU A 102 -0.60 12.69 -19.09
C LEU A 102 -1.55 13.90 -19.07
N TYR A 103 -1.99 14.37 -17.89
CA TYR A 103 -2.91 15.50 -17.89
C TYR A 103 -2.19 16.81 -18.26
N THR A 104 -2.83 17.61 -19.09
CA THR A 104 -2.39 18.95 -19.50
C THR A 104 -3.16 20.04 -18.78
N ASP A 105 -4.39 19.74 -18.35
CA ASP A 105 -5.29 20.64 -17.65
C ASP A 105 -5.72 20.01 -16.31
N PRO A 106 -5.58 20.74 -15.19
CA PRO A 106 -6.02 20.26 -13.87
C PRO A 106 -7.49 19.88 -13.77
N THR A 107 -8.34 20.43 -14.64
CA THR A 107 -9.77 20.08 -14.74
C THR A 107 -10.06 19.03 -15.81
N GLY A 108 -9.05 18.60 -16.55
CA GLY A 108 -9.17 17.70 -17.68
C GLY A 108 -9.55 16.26 -17.31
N PRO A 109 -10.03 15.47 -18.29
CA PRO A 109 -10.52 14.11 -18.04
C PRO A 109 -9.45 13.15 -17.51
N PHE A 110 -8.19 13.32 -17.91
CA PHE A 110 -7.09 12.49 -17.39
C PHE A 110 -6.85 12.72 -15.90
N ASN A 111 -6.94 13.96 -15.43
CA ASN A 111 -6.82 14.26 -14.00
C ASN A 111 -7.97 13.60 -13.22
N GLN A 112 -9.21 13.73 -13.70
CA GLN A 112 -10.37 13.10 -13.06
C GLN A 112 -10.24 11.56 -13.04
N LEU A 113 -9.87 10.96 -14.17
CA LEU A 113 -9.65 9.50 -14.26
C LEU A 113 -8.56 9.03 -13.28
N GLY A 114 -7.47 9.80 -13.14
CA GLY A 114 -6.43 9.54 -12.15
C GLY A 114 -6.97 9.48 -10.72
N HIS A 115 -7.82 10.44 -10.33
CA HIS A 115 -8.47 10.44 -9.02
C HIS A 115 -9.42 9.26 -8.81
N PHE A 116 -10.21 8.88 -9.81
CA PHE A 116 -11.07 7.68 -9.72
C PHE A 116 -10.24 6.39 -9.61
N ALA A 117 -9.16 6.26 -10.36
CA ALA A 117 -8.26 5.12 -10.26
C ALA A 117 -7.60 5.05 -8.87
N LYS A 118 -7.23 6.21 -8.29
CA LYS A 118 -6.69 6.30 -6.92
C LYS A 118 -7.73 5.85 -5.89
N LEU A 119 -8.97 6.29 -6.02
CA LEU A 119 -10.08 5.89 -5.14
C LEU A 119 -10.32 4.37 -5.23
N ALA A 120 -10.33 3.81 -6.43
CA ALA A 120 -10.45 2.36 -6.65
C ALA A 120 -9.30 1.60 -5.99
N SER A 121 -8.06 2.10 -6.08
CA SER A 121 -6.90 1.53 -5.39
C SER A 121 -7.09 1.49 -3.87
N PHE A 122 -7.52 2.59 -3.26
CA PHE A 122 -7.79 2.64 -1.82
C PHE A 122 -8.89 1.68 -1.39
N TYR A 123 -9.96 1.56 -2.18
CA TYR A 123 -11.00 0.58 -1.93
C TYR A 123 -10.47 -0.86 -1.95
N LEU A 124 -9.61 -1.20 -2.91
CA LEU A 124 -9.00 -2.53 -3.01
C LEU A 124 -8.07 -2.83 -1.82
N ILE A 125 -7.29 -1.84 -1.35
CA ILE A 125 -6.46 -1.97 -0.14
C ILE A 125 -7.36 -2.19 1.08
N TYR A 126 -8.40 -1.40 1.25
CA TYR A 126 -9.36 -1.55 2.34
C TYR A 126 -9.96 -2.96 2.36
N ARG A 127 -10.40 -3.47 1.20
CA ARG A 127 -10.92 -4.84 1.06
C ARG A 127 -9.87 -5.89 1.40
N ALA A 128 -8.60 -5.68 1.04
CA ALA A 128 -7.50 -6.58 1.38
C ALA A 128 -7.24 -6.61 2.89
N ILE A 129 -7.23 -5.46 3.57
CA ILE A 129 -7.04 -5.36 5.02
C ILE A 129 -8.17 -6.08 5.77
N ILE A 130 -9.43 -5.86 5.37
CA ILE A 130 -10.58 -6.56 5.97
C ILE A 130 -10.48 -8.08 5.74
N ALA A 131 -10.12 -8.52 4.54
CA ALA A 131 -9.98 -9.94 4.24
C ALA A 131 -8.93 -10.63 5.13
N VAL A 132 -7.83 -9.94 5.45
CA VAL A 132 -6.80 -10.43 6.38
C VAL A 132 -7.27 -10.33 7.84
N GLY A 133 -7.80 -9.18 8.24
CA GLY A 133 -8.19 -8.87 9.62
C GLY A 133 -9.31 -9.77 10.14
N LEU A 134 -10.29 -10.13 9.29
CA LEU A 134 -11.40 -11.00 9.68
C LEU A 134 -11.02 -12.50 9.70
N ARG A 135 -10.05 -12.94 8.90
CA ARG A 135 -9.67 -14.37 8.85
C ARG A 135 -8.74 -14.80 9.97
N ASN A 136 -7.77 -13.98 10.35
CA ASN A 136 -6.75 -14.35 11.32
C ASN A 136 -7.24 -14.53 12.76
N PRO A 137 -8.10 -13.69 13.36
CA PRO A 137 -8.55 -13.88 14.73
C PRO A 137 -9.41 -15.13 14.90
N TYR A 138 -10.24 -15.48 13.91
CA TYR A 138 -11.11 -16.65 14.00
C TYR A 138 -10.35 -17.97 13.93
N THR A 139 -9.34 -18.10 13.08
CA THR A 139 -8.50 -19.30 12.99
C THR A 139 -7.67 -19.53 14.25
N GLY A 140 -7.19 -18.48 14.92
CA GLY A 140 -6.48 -18.55 16.20
C GLY A 140 -7.40 -19.01 17.34
N LEU A 141 -8.59 -18.42 17.44
CA LEU A 141 -9.61 -18.78 18.44
C LEU A 141 -10.11 -20.23 18.27
N PHE A 142 -10.41 -20.65 17.04
CA PHE A 142 -10.82 -22.04 16.79
C PHE A 142 -9.73 -23.06 17.14
N ARG A 143 -8.45 -22.77 16.89
CA ARG A 143 -7.33 -23.62 17.31
C ARG A 143 -7.20 -23.70 18.82
N GLN A 144 -7.34 -22.59 19.55
CA GLN A 144 -7.31 -22.58 21.01
C GLN A 144 -8.49 -23.35 21.62
N VAL A 145 -9.70 -23.17 21.09
CA VAL A 145 -10.89 -23.90 21.54
C VAL A 145 -10.78 -25.40 21.23
N ALA A 146 -10.25 -25.77 20.09
CA ALA A 146 -10.01 -27.17 19.74
C ALA A 146 -8.94 -27.80 20.65
N ALA A 147 -7.85 -27.08 20.93
CA ALA A 147 -6.79 -27.55 21.84
C ALA A 147 -7.26 -27.69 23.29
N SER A 148 -8.13 -26.78 23.78
CA SER A 148 -8.69 -26.87 25.15
C SER A 148 -9.76 -27.98 25.29
N ARG A 149 -10.40 -28.43 24.22
CA ARG A 149 -11.35 -29.54 24.23
C ARG A 149 -10.71 -30.94 24.16
N ALA A 150 -9.50 -31.04 23.63
CA ALA A 150 -8.79 -32.31 23.49
C ALA A 150 -8.55 -33.04 24.82
N PRO A 151 -8.09 -32.41 25.93
CA PRO A 151 -7.88 -33.10 27.20
C PRO A 151 -9.19 -33.56 27.85
N VAL A 152 -10.30 -32.84 27.70
CA VAL A 152 -11.61 -33.22 28.26
C VAL A 152 -12.17 -34.48 27.59
N ALA A 153 -11.97 -34.65 26.31
CA ALA A 153 -12.41 -35.84 25.55
C ALA A 153 -11.58 -37.10 25.93
N ALA A 154 -10.31 -36.92 26.27
CA ALA A 154 -9.44 -38.01 26.74
C ALA A 154 -9.83 -38.49 28.16
N PHE A 155 -10.29 -37.62 29.02
CA PHE A 155 -10.74 -37.99 30.39
C PHE A 155 -12.08 -38.75 30.41
N ARG A 156 -12.92 -38.55 29.41
CA ARG A 156 -14.25 -39.20 29.32
C ARG A 156 -14.19 -40.65 28.79
N ARG A 157 -13.04 -41.11 28.34
CA ARG A 157 -12.82 -42.46 27.80
C ARG A 157 -12.13 -43.43 28.80
N ARG A 158 -11.87 -42.98 30.01
CA ARG A 158 -11.43 -43.83 31.14
C ARG A 158 -12.58 -44.02 32.12
#